data_497c1a0585b6d518b693d37c41fc1d0d
#
_entry.id   497c1a0585b6d518b693d37c41fc1d0d
#
_cell.length_a   1.000
_cell.length_b   1.000
_cell.length_c   1.000
_cell.angle_alpha   90.00
_cell.angle_beta   90.00
_cell.angle_gamma   90.00
#
_symmetry.space_group_name_H-M   'P 1'
#
loop_
_entity.id
_entity.type
_entity.pdbx_description
1 polymer ?
#
loop_
_entity_poly.entity_id
_entity_poly.type
_entity_poly.pdbx_seq_one_letter_code
_entity_poly.pdbx_strand_id
1 'polypeptide(L)'
;MDKKGINEIKKCFKKDDCRIDRLRTCFISEEGEILSRFSDSFFSLDEEETFKYCELFKRALSGKFGRELYTLEFPLAEEETGGKQESLYRLNESALKEDPLVENFFREIRENYPVPGKKLLILAHGVYDVPKKTTDNLTLEDASDTVYQFTLFLLCPVTLLKEGLCFDKEKDSFIARSEDFVVQKPELSFLYPAFHERASDIHSLLYRTKKRERELDKLSETLFGISLPFGEKEQKQQFSALVQDVLKKDCTFENIRALQENLQELKEQGKEEEKEQILSKSTVKKLLEDAGAGEE
;
A
#
# COMPACT_ATOMS: atom_id res chain seq x y z
N MET A 1 9.30 -4.61 1.33
CA MET A 1 8.37 -5.73 1.62
C MET A 1 8.17 -6.56 0.36
N ASP A 2 8.16 -7.91 0.43
CA ASP A 2 8.01 -8.81 -0.70
C ASP A 2 6.64 -9.53 -0.70
N LYS A 3 6.38 -10.36 -1.73
CA LYS A 3 5.13 -11.13 -1.82
C LYS A 3 4.95 -12.13 -0.67
N LYS A 4 6.06 -12.69 -0.13
CA LYS A 4 6.01 -13.66 0.97
C LYS A 4 5.55 -12.95 2.24
N GLY A 5 6.12 -11.78 2.55
CA GLY A 5 5.72 -10.95 3.67
C GLY A 5 4.25 -10.50 3.57
N ILE A 6 3.81 -10.05 2.39
CA ILE A 6 2.39 -9.70 2.19
C ILE A 6 1.47 -10.89 2.45
N ASN A 7 1.81 -12.06 1.93
CA ASN A 7 0.98 -13.25 2.13
C ASN A 7 0.98 -13.72 3.59
N GLU A 8 2.07 -13.49 4.31
CA GLU A 8 2.14 -13.77 5.74
C GLU A 8 1.24 -12.81 6.53
N ILE A 9 1.31 -11.51 6.28
CA ILE A 9 0.45 -10.51 6.95
C ILE A 9 -1.04 -10.70 6.59
N LYS A 10 -1.37 -11.11 5.37
CA LYS A 10 -2.77 -11.43 5.02
C LYS A 10 -3.37 -12.56 5.87
N LYS A 11 -2.55 -13.43 6.45
CA LYS A 11 -3.04 -14.47 7.37
C LYS A 11 -3.55 -13.88 8.67
N CYS A 12 -3.06 -12.68 9.07
CA CYS A 12 -3.53 -11.94 10.23
C CYS A 12 -4.99 -11.44 10.10
N PHE A 13 -5.59 -11.54 8.91
CA PHE A 13 -6.96 -11.08 8.63
C PHE A 13 -7.90 -12.25 8.36
N LYS A 14 -7.77 -13.34 9.11
CA LYS A 14 -8.72 -14.44 9.08
C LYS A 14 -9.84 -14.16 10.08
N LYS A 15 -11.06 -14.61 9.75
CA LYS A 15 -12.23 -14.45 10.62
C LYS A 15 -12.01 -15.00 12.02
N ASP A 16 -11.46 -16.21 12.09
CA ASP A 16 -11.28 -16.95 13.35
C ASP A 16 -9.96 -16.62 14.07
N ASP A 17 -9.06 -15.84 13.43
CA ASP A 17 -7.74 -15.49 13.95
C ASP A 17 -7.34 -14.11 13.41
N CYS A 18 -8.17 -13.10 13.71
CA CYS A 18 -7.89 -11.73 13.32
C CYS A 18 -6.97 -11.08 14.36
N ARG A 19 -5.84 -10.56 13.87
CA ARG A 19 -4.80 -9.91 14.69
C ARG A 19 -4.98 -8.39 14.79
N ILE A 20 -6.15 -7.89 14.42
CA ILE A 20 -6.52 -6.48 14.62
C ILE A 20 -7.14 -6.34 16.01
N ASP A 21 -6.65 -5.38 16.77
CA ASP A 21 -7.14 -5.09 18.12
C ASP A 21 -7.95 -3.79 18.19
N ARG A 22 -7.67 -2.82 17.31
CA ARG A 22 -8.33 -1.52 17.33
C ARG A 22 -8.68 -1.00 15.95
N LEU A 23 -9.84 -0.36 15.88
CA LEU A 23 -10.39 0.26 14.70
C LEU A 23 -10.73 1.73 14.98
N ARG A 24 -10.34 2.61 14.06
CA ARG A 24 -10.73 4.02 14.02
C ARG A 24 -11.24 4.34 12.63
N THR A 25 -12.43 4.89 12.54
CA THR A 25 -13.00 5.28 11.24
C THR A 25 -13.45 6.73 11.23
N CYS A 26 -13.42 7.33 10.03
CA CYS A 26 -13.95 8.66 9.78
C CYS A 26 -14.70 8.63 8.46
N PHE A 27 -16.03 8.82 8.51
CA PHE A 27 -16.88 8.93 7.34
C PHE A 27 -17.00 10.40 6.97
N ILE A 28 -16.65 10.73 5.72
CA ILE A 28 -16.59 12.10 5.22
C ILE A 28 -17.51 12.30 4.01
N SER A 29 -18.07 13.53 3.90
CA SER A 29 -18.84 13.99 2.74
C SER A 29 -17.93 14.29 1.54
N GLU A 30 -18.54 14.65 0.41
CA GLU A 30 -17.82 15.12 -0.78
C GLU A 30 -17.04 16.42 -0.53
N GLU A 31 -17.55 17.26 0.37
CA GLU A 31 -16.94 18.54 0.78
C GLU A 31 -15.85 18.34 1.86
N GLY A 32 -15.60 17.12 2.29
CA GLY A 32 -14.65 16.77 3.37
C GLY A 32 -15.20 17.01 4.78
N GLU A 33 -16.51 17.24 4.94
CA GLU A 33 -17.13 17.32 6.25
C GLU A 33 -17.25 15.95 6.90
N ILE A 34 -17.08 15.90 8.21
CA ILE A 34 -17.19 14.65 8.97
C ILE A 34 -18.67 14.35 9.21
N LEU A 35 -19.13 13.25 8.63
CA LEU A 35 -20.49 12.75 8.80
C LEU A 35 -20.61 11.84 10.03
N SER A 36 -19.58 11.02 10.30
CA SER A 36 -19.54 10.12 11.44
C SER A 36 -18.11 9.73 11.78
N ARG A 37 -17.88 9.40 13.04
CA ARG A 37 -16.63 8.82 13.56
C ARG A 37 -16.97 7.60 14.40
N PHE A 38 -16.16 6.59 14.28
CA PHE A 38 -16.28 5.39 15.08
C PHE A 38 -14.91 5.02 15.64
N SER A 39 -14.89 4.67 16.91
CA SER A 39 -13.70 4.27 17.65
C SER A 39 -14.04 3.15 18.58
N ASP A 40 -13.58 1.95 18.27
CA ASP A 40 -13.86 0.81 19.13
C ASP A 40 -12.73 -0.23 19.12
N SER A 41 -12.81 -1.16 20.07
CA SER A 41 -12.07 -2.39 20.04
C SER A 41 -12.60 -3.24 18.86
N PHE A 42 -11.69 -3.76 18.05
CA PHE A 42 -12.10 -4.63 16.94
C PHE A 42 -12.84 -5.89 17.41
N PHE A 43 -12.55 -6.34 18.62
CA PHE A 43 -13.19 -7.50 19.25
C PHE A 43 -14.64 -7.26 19.69
N SER A 44 -15.12 -6.02 19.69
CA SER A 44 -16.52 -5.69 20.00
C SER A 44 -17.45 -5.80 18.80
N LEU A 45 -16.90 -5.93 17.59
CA LEU A 45 -17.67 -6.10 16.35
C LEU A 45 -18.32 -7.48 16.31
N ASP A 46 -19.48 -7.56 15.68
CA ASP A 46 -20.10 -8.84 15.40
C ASP A 46 -19.29 -9.66 14.36
N GLU A 47 -19.66 -10.92 14.23
CA GLU A 47 -18.94 -11.88 13.38
C GLU A 47 -19.02 -11.52 11.89
N GLU A 48 -20.15 -10.99 11.43
CA GLU A 48 -20.34 -10.59 10.04
C GLU A 48 -19.59 -9.31 9.72
N GLU A 49 -19.63 -8.31 10.60
CA GLU A 49 -18.86 -7.08 10.49
C GLU A 49 -17.36 -7.36 10.46
N THR A 50 -16.88 -8.17 11.40
CA THR A 50 -15.48 -8.64 11.46
C THR A 50 -15.05 -9.26 10.13
N PHE A 51 -15.88 -10.14 9.57
CA PHE A 51 -15.59 -10.76 8.28
C PHE A 51 -15.47 -9.73 7.14
N LYS A 52 -16.39 -8.76 7.08
CA LYS A 52 -16.37 -7.71 6.05
C LYS A 52 -15.13 -6.82 6.15
N TYR A 53 -14.75 -6.42 7.37
CA TYR A 53 -13.50 -5.68 7.58
C TYR A 53 -12.27 -6.51 7.19
N CYS A 54 -12.19 -7.78 7.57
CA CYS A 54 -11.09 -8.66 7.18
C CYS A 54 -10.97 -8.79 5.65
N GLU A 55 -12.09 -8.84 4.92
CA GLU A 55 -12.06 -8.82 3.45
C GLU A 55 -11.49 -7.51 2.89
N LEU A 56 -11.85 -6.35 3.47
CA LEU A 56 -11.28 -5.06 3.08
C LEU A 56 -9.76 -5.01 3.36
N PHE A 57 -9.31 -5.50 4.52
CA PHE A 57 -7.88 -5.54 4.87
C PHE A 57 -7.08 -6.42 3.90
N LYS A 58 -7.58 -7.61 3.53
CA LYS A 58 -6.93 -8.46 2.51
C LYS A 58 -6.84 -7.76 1.16
N ARG A 59 -7.87 -6.99 0.79
CA ARG A 59 -7.90 -6.23 -0.46
C ARG A 59 -6.94 -5.04 -0.42
N ALA A 60 -6.77 -4.41 0.75
CA ALA A 60 -5.82 -3.32 0.95
C ALA A 60 -4.37 -3.72 0.65
N LEU A 61 -4.02 -5.00 0.83
CA LEU A 61 -2.70 -5.54 0.54
C LEU A 61 -2.64 -6.30 -0.80
N SER A 62 -3.63 -6.15 -1.68
CA SER A 62 -3.70 -6.92 -2.94
C SER A 62 -3.43 -6.02 -4.14
N GLY A 63 -2.55 -6.46 -5.04
CA GLY A 63 -2.18 -5.74 -6.27
C GLY A 63 -0.92 -6.31 -6.90
N LYS A 64 -0.48 -5.70 -8.00
CA LYS A 64 0.78 -6.02 -8.66
C LYS A 64 1.85 -5.02 -8.22
N PHE A 65 3.01 -5.52 -7.82
CA PHE A 65 4.18 -4.69 -7.53
C PHE A 65 4.57 -3.84 -8.75
N GLY A 66 5.03 -2.61 -8.48
CA GLY A 66 5.43 -1.65 -9.51
C GLY A 66 4.25 -1.04 -10.30
N ARG A 67 3.02 -1.48 -10.03
CA ARG A 67 1.80 -0.97 -10.69
C ARG A 67 0.75 -0.47 -9.72
N GLU A 68 0.46 -1.24 -8.69
CA GLU A 68 -0.55 -0.94 -7.66
C GLU A 68 0.04 -0.97 -6.25
N LEU A 69 1.08 -1.78 -6.04
CA LEU A 69 1.80 -1.93 -4.78
C LEU A 69 3.22 -1.41 -4.91
N TYR A 70 3.65 -0.63 -3.94
CA TYR A 70 4.98 -0.01 -3.86
C TYR A 70 5.50 -0.15 -2.43
N THR A 71 6.75 -0.55 -2.28
CA THR A 71 7.47 -0.35 -1.02
C THR A 71 8.12 1.01 -1.10
N LEU A 72 7.73 1.92 -0.23
CA LEU A 72 8.22 3.29 -0.19
C LEU A 72 9.14 3.45 1.01
N GLU A 73 10.36 3.92 0.77
CA GLU A 73 11.35 4.22 1.80
C GLU A 73 11.28 5.70 2.16
N PHE A 74 11.32 6.03 3.45
CA PHE A 74 11.31 7.40 3.91
C PHE A 74 12.65 8.08 3.60
N PRO A 75 12.63 9.32 3.09
CA PRO A 75 13.84 10.15 3.05
C PRO A 75 14.34 10.42 4.47
N LEU A 76 15.67 10.48 4.66
CA LEU A 76 16.28 10.73 5.98
C LEU A 76 15.73 11.99 6.67
N ALA A 77 15.37 13.02 5.90
CA ALA A 77 14.77 14.24 6.45
C ALA A 77 13.39 14.01 7.09
N GLU A 78 12.65 12.99 6.65
CA GLU A 78 11.33 12.65 7.20
C GLU A 78 11.43 11.72 8.43
N GLU A 79 12.62 11.21 8.73
CA GLU A 79 12.92 10.40 9.91
C GLU A 79 13.36 11.25 11.11
N GLU A 80 13.62 12.55 10.88
CA GLU A 80 13.96 13.49 11.95
C GLU A 80 12.74 13.89 12.78
N THR A 81 12.98 14.49 13.94
CA THR A 81 11.94 14.99 14.84
C THR A 81 11.03 15.99 14.13
N GLY A 82 9.73 15.69 14.09
CA GLY A 82 8.72 16.46 13.37
C GLY A 82 8.50 16.02 11.92
N GLY A 83 9.23 15.02 11.43
CA GLY A 83 9.05 14.43 10.10
C GLY A 83 7.81 13.54 10.00
N LYS A 84 7.51 13.12 8.78
CA LYS A 84 6.32 12.31 8.48
C LYS A 84 6.44 10.88 8.98
N GLN A 85 7.65 10.30 8.91
CA GLN A 85 7.94 8.98 9.45
C GLN A 85 7.73 8.96 10.96
N GLU A 86 8.26 9.96 11.70
CA GLU A 86 8.06 10.07 13.14
C GLU A 86 6.57 10.14 13.50
N SER A 87 5.80 10.92 12.75
CA SER A 87 4.35 11.05 12.97
C SER A 87 3.62 9.71 12.81
N LEU A 88 3.97 8.93 11.79
CA LEU A 88 3.42 7.58 11.61
C LEU A 88 3.91 6.59 12.66
N TYR A 89 5.18 6.69 13.06
CA TYR A 89 5.75 5.86 14.12
C TYR A 89 5.01 6.08 15.43
N ARG A 90 4.78 7.33 15.84
CA ARG A 90 4.00 7.67 17.04
C ARG A 90 2.56 7.17 16.96
N LEU A 91 1.93 7.31 15.78
CA LEU A 91 0.58 6.81 15.56
C LEU A 91 0.51 5.29 15.76
N ASN A 92 1.49 4.55 15.24
CA ASN A 92 1.60 3.10 15.39
C ASN A 92 1.88 2.70 16.85
N GLU A 93 2.87 3.32 17.51
CA GLU A 93 3.24 3.05 18.90
C GLU A 93 2.09 3.36 19.88
N SER A 94 1.29 4.37 19.58
CA SER A 94 0.09 4.69 20.38
C SER A 94 -0.98 3.60 20.33
N ALA A 95 -0.84 2.62 19.42
CA ALA A 95 -1.87 1.63 19.10
C ALA A 95 -3.24 2.29 18.82
N LEU A 96 -3.24 3.46 18.15
CA LEU A 96 -4.41 4.30 17.86
C LEU A 96 -5.21 4.72 19.12
N LYS A 97 -4.56 4.78 20.29
CA LYS A 97 -5.21 5.18 21.55
C LYS A 97 -5.25 6.69 21.76
N GLU A 98 -4.30 7.41 21.15
CA GLU A 98 -4.18 8.85 21.27
C GLU A 98 -5.06 9.57 20.25
N ASP A 99 -6.21 10.07 20.68
CA ASP A 99 -7.15 10.80 19.82
C ASP A 99 -6.51 11.95 19.05
N PRO A 100 -5.62 12.79 19.62
CA PRO A 100 -5.00 13.88 18.87
C PRO A 100 -4.17 13.41 17.67
N LEU A 101 -3.47 12.27 17.76
CA LEU A 101 -2.68 11.72 16.67
C LEU A 101 -3.59 11.22 15.54
N VAL A 102 -4.63 10.48 15.90
CA VAL A 102 -5.63 9.97 14.95
C VAL A 102 -6.36 11.11 14.25
N GLU A 103 -6.79 12.13 14.99
CA GLU A 103 -7.48 13.29 14.44
C GLU A 103 -6.59 14.11 13.51
N ASN A 104 -5.34 14.32 13.87
CA ASN A 104 -4.37 15.00 13.01
C ASN A 104 -4.18 14.25 11.70
N PHE A 105 -4.04 12.92 11.75
CA PHE A 105 -3.88 12.08 10.57
C PHE A 105 -5.11 12.17 9.65
N PHE A 106 -6.33 12.04 10.18
CA PHE A 106 -7.54 12.18 9.37
C PHE A 106 -7.71 13.59 8.82
N ARG A 107 -7.32 14.62 9.55
CA ARG A 107 -7.35 16.01 9.09
C ARG A 107 -6.40 16.22 7.92
N GLU A 108 -5.17 15.74 7.98
CA GLU A 108 -4.21 15.84 6.87
C GLU A 108 -4.75 15.22 5.59
N ILE A 109 -5.40 14.06 5.69
CA ILE A 109 -6.02 13.42 4.51
C ILE A 109 -7.15 14.28 3.95
N ARG A 110 -8.06 14.75 4.80
CA ARG A 110 -9.22 15.54 4.37
C ARG A 110 -8.82 16.86 3.69
N GLU A 111 -7.79 17.51 4.20
CA GLU A 111 -7.31 18.79 3.66
C GLU A 111 -6.54 18.62 2.33
N ASN A 112 -5.89 17.50 2.14
CA ASN A 112 -4.99 17.29 1.00
C ASN A 112 -5.51 16.30 -0.06
N TYR A 113 -6.69 15.71 0.19
CA TYR A 113 -7.27 14.73 -0.72
C TYR A 113 -8.69 15.13 -1.17
N PRO A 114 -8.79 16.07 -2.13
CA PRO A 114 -10.08 16.44 -2.71
C PRO A 114 -10.54 15.36 -3.70
N VAL A 115 -11.23 14.33 -3.23
CA VAL A 115 -11.75 13.29 -4.11
C VAL A 115 -13.27 13.38 -4.15
N PRO A 116 -13.85 13.29 -5.36
CA PRO A 116 -15.31 13.32 -5.49
C PRO A 116 -15.96 12.13 -4.79
N GLY A 117 -17.09 12.37 -4.18
CA GLY A 117 -17.91 11.38 -3.50
C GLY A 117 -17.54 11.14 -2.03
N LYS A 118 -18.47 10.52 -1.33
CA LYS A 118 -18.30 10.19 0.09
C LYS A 118 -17.22 9.12 0.28
N LYS A 119 -16.46 9.22 1.37
CA LYS A 119 -15.35 8.31 1.68
C LYS A 119 -15.41 7.84 3.12
N LEU A 120 -15.02 6.59 3.32
CA LEU A 120 -14.72 6.03 4.63
C LEU A 120 -13.21 5.88 4.77
N LEU A 121 -12.63 6.58 5.74
CA LEU A 121 -11.25 6.43 6.17
C LEU A 121 -11.21 5.42 7.29
N ILE A 122 -10.33 4.44 7.20
CA ILE A 122 -10.20 3.37 8.19
C ILE A 122 -8.73 3.30 8.61
N LEU A 123 -8.48 3.41 9.91
CA LEU A 123 -7.22 3.03 10.55
C LEU A 123 -7.47 1.78 11.37
N ALA A 124 -6.67 0.76 11.16
CA ALA A 124 -6.70 -0.48 11.93
C ALA A 124 -5.30 -0.74 12.51
N HIS A 125 -5.24 -0.99 13.80
CA HIS A 125 -4.01 -1.41 14.48
C HIS A 125 -4.05 -2.91 14.71
N GLY A 126 -2.91 -3.57 14.57
CA GLY A 126 -2.80 -4.99 14.82
C GLY A 126 -1.42 -5.38 15.35
N VAL A 127 -1.40 -6.53 16.03
CA VAL A 127 -0.20 -7.13 16.60
C VAL A 127 -0.08 -8.57 16.13
N TYR A 128 1.05 -8.90 15.56
CA TYR A 128 1.34 -10.22 15.04
C TYR A 128 2.60 -10.80 15.69
N ASP A 129 2.43 -11.86 16.46
CA ASP A 129 3.54 -12.66 16.97
C ASP A 129 4.11 -13.47 15.82
N VAL A 130 5.34 -13.14 15.41
CA VAL A 130 5.97 -13.76 14.24
C VAL A 130 6.49 -15.16 14.63
N PRO A 131 5.89 -16.25 14.13
CA PRO A 131 6.30 -17.60 14.53
C PRO A 131 7.74 -17.89 14.12
N LYS A 132 8.51 -18.53 14.99
CA LYS A 132 9.87 -18.96 14.66
C LYS A 132 9.85 -20.05 13.60
N LYS A 133 10.68 -19.92 12.57
CA LYS A 133 10.92 -20.98 11.59
C LYS A 133 12.17 -21.74 11.99
N THR A 134 12.06 -23.06 12.05
CA THR A 134 13.22 -23.96 12.18
C THR A 134 13.96 -24.07 10.84
N THR A 135 15.19 -24.59 10.88
CA THR A 135 15.99 -24.91 9.68
C THR A 135 15.26 -25.81 8.68
N ASP A 136 14.32 -26.62 9.15
CA ASP A 136 13.49 -27.54 8.33
C ASP A 136 12.18 -26.87 7.84
N ASN A 137 12.07 -25.53 7.93
CA ASN A 137 10.86 -24.77 7.59
C ASN A 137 9.59 -25.12 8.39
N LEU A 138 9.72 -25.84 9.48
CA LEU A 138 8.62 -26.07 10.41
C LEU A 138 8.38 -24.81 11.25
N THR A 139 7.12 -24.47 11.43
CA THR A 139 6.71 -23.32 12.26
C THR A 139 6.56 -23.78 13.71
N LEU A 140 7.30 -23.16 14.61
CA LEU A 140 7.11 -23.31 16.06
C LEU A 140 6.16 -22.18 16.51
N GLU A 141 4.90 -22.49 16.76
CA GLU A 141 3.89 -21.51 17.12
C GLU A 141 4.13 -20.90 18.51
N ASP A 142 4.74 -21.67 19.44
CA ASP A 142 4.99 -21.27 20.82
C ASP A 142 6.33 -20.55 21.07
N ALA A 143 7.12 -20.31 20.02
CA ALA A 143 8.44 -19.68 20.12
C ALA A 143 8.50 -18.43 19.20
N SER A 144 7.82 -17.36 19.61
CA SER A 144 7.98 -16.06 18.96
C SER A 144 9.00 -15.23 19.70
N ASP A 145 10.07 -14.81 19.02
CA ASP A 145 11.05 -13.84 19.56
C ASP A 145 10.79 -12.43 19.00
N THR A 146 9.87 -12.28 18.06
CA THR A 146 9.63 -11.04 17.35
C THR A 146 8.14 -10.72 17.30
N VAL A 147 7.77 -9.56 17.78
CA VAL A 147 6.42 -9.02 17.69
C VAL A 147 6.40 -7.96 16.60
N TYR A 148 5.49 -8.10 15.65
CA TYR A 148 5.25 -7.11 14.60
C TYR A 148 3.96 -6.35 14.92
N GLN A 149 4.11 -5.08 15.28
CA GLN A 149 3.01 -4.15 15.51
C GLN A 149 2.85 -3.27 14.28
N PHE A 150 1.63 -3.10 13.79
CA PHE A 150 1.39 -2.38 12.56
C PHE A 150 0.10 -1.57 12.57
N THR A 151 0.12 -0.51 11.76
CA THR A 151 -1.06 0.28 11.41
C THR A 151 -1.37 0.09 9.94
N LEU A 152 -2.62 -0.28 9.64
CA LEU A 152 -3.16 -0.42 8.29
C LEU A 152 -4.16 0.70 8.04
N PHE A 153 -3.96 1.48 6.99
CA PHE A 153 -4.88 2.52 6.56
C PHE A 153 -5.58 2.14 5.27
N LEU A 154 -6.87 2.45 5.17
CA LEU A 154 -7.67 2.29 3.96
C LEU A 154 -8.50 3.55 3.70
N LEU A 155 -8.51 3.98 2.47
CA LEU A 155 -9.44 4.96 1.95
C LEU A 155 -10.41 4.26 1.00
N CYS A 156 -11.66 4.18 1.42
CA CYS A 156 -12.72 3.45 0.73
C CYS A 156 -13.79 4.41 0.21
N PRO A 157 -14.11 4.39 -1.10
CA PRO A 157 -15.30 5.07 -1.60
C PRO A 157 -16.56 4.50 -0.96
N VAL A 158 -17.55 5.36 -0.77
CA VAL A 158 -18.87 4.96 -0.28
C VAL A 158 -19.90 5.34 -1.32
N THR A 159 -20.68 4.35 -1.77
CA THR A 159 -21.75 4.54 -2.76
C THR A 159 -23.10 4.47 -2.11
N LEU A 160 -24.01 5.35 -2.54
CA LEU A 160 -25.41 5.32 -2.14
C LEU A 160 -26.15 4.27 -2.97
N LEU A 161 -26.72 3.29 -2.30
CA LEU A 161 -27.74 2.42 -2.88
C LEU A 161 -29.08 3.10 -2.68
N LYS A 162 -29.72 3.46 -3.81
CA LYS A 162 -31.05 4.11 -3.79
C LYS A 162 -32.12 3.19 -3.22
N GLU A 163 -33.17 3.78 -2.67
CA GLU A 163 -34.36 3.08 -2.26
C GLU A 163 -34.99 2.28 -3.41
N GLY A 164 -35.65 1.18 -3.09
CA GLY A 164 -36.27 0.33 -4.08
C GLY A 164 -36.72 -1.04 -3.53
N LEU A 165 -37.15 -1.92 -4.43
CA LEU A 165 -37.42 -3.30 -4.08
C LEU A 165 -36.17 -4.14 -4.30
N CYS A 166 -35.72 -4.80 -3.24
CA CYS A 166 -34.57 -5.72 -3.25
C CYS A 166 -35.04 -7.15 -2.99
N PHE A 167 -34.48 -8.13 -3.68
CA PHE A 167 -34.75 -9.52 -3.42
C PHE A 167 -34.02 -9.97 -2.13
N ASP A 168 -34.81 -10.39 -1.15
CA ASP A 168 -34.35 -10.99 0.08
C ASP A 168 -34.31 -12.51 -0.10
N LYS A 169 -33.08 -13.07 -0.05
CA LYS A 169 -32.88 -14.51 -0.26
C LYS A 169 -33.42 -15.37 0.89
N GLU A 170 -33.44 -14.82 2.11
CA GLU A 170 -33.95 -15.57 3.28
C GLU A 170 -35.47 -15.65 3.27
N LYS A 171 -36.12 -14.57 2.81
CA LYS A 171 -37.58 -14.50 2.72
C LYS A 171 -38.13 -14.95 1.38
N ASP A 172 -37.28 -15.26 0.41
CA ASP A 172 -37.63 -15.59 -0.97
C ASP A 172 -38.68 -14.62 -1.57
N SER A 173 -38.48 -13.33 -1.32
CA SER A 173 -39.45 -12.28 -1.67
C SER A 173 -38.75 -10.94 -1.93
N PHE A 174 -39.48 -10.03 -2.62
CA PHE A 174 -39.03 -8.64 -2.76
C PHE A 174 -39.50 -7.81 -1.57
N ILE A 175 -38.55 -7.19 -0.89
CA ILE A 175 -38.80 -6.29 0.24
C ILE A 175 -38.42 -4.86 -0.11
N ALA A 176 -39.07 -3.89 0.53
CA ALA A 176 -38.66 -2.49 0.41
C ALA A 176 -37.32 -2.28 1.10
N ARG A 177 -36.40 -1.64 0.39
CA ARG A 177 -35.08 -1.20 0.92
C ARG A 177 -35.07 0.31 0.97
N SER A 178 -34.63 0.85 2.12
CA SER A 178 -34.30 2.25 2.26
C SER A 178 -32.93 2.57 1.62
N GLU A 179 -32.60 3.84 1.50
CA GLU A 179 -31.27 4.26 1.08
C GLU A 179 -30.20 3.75 2.05
N ASP A 180 -29.15 3.12 1.49
CA ASP A 180 -28.01 2.61 2.26
C ASP A 180 -26.69 3.10 1.69
N PHE A 181 -25.72 3.38 2.55
CA PHE A 181 -24.37 3.68 2.17
C PHE A 181 -23.51 2.41 2.22
N VAL A 182 -22.96 2.00 1.06
CA VAL A 182 -22.16 0.78 0.95
C VAL A 182 -20.71 1.11 0.68
N VAL A 183 -19.84 0.61 1.54
CA VAL A 183 -18.39 0.76 1.44
C VAL A 183 -17.84 -0.08 0.29
N GLN A 184 -17.08 0.56 -0.58
CA GLN A 184 -16.46 -0.07 -1.74
C GLN A 184 -15.02 -0.53 -1.43
N LYS A 185 -14.41 -1.22 -2.39
CA LYS A 185 -13.00 -1.65 -2.29
C LYS A 185 -12.08 -0.43 -2.11
N PRO A 186 -11.01 -0.55 -1.30
CA PRO A 186 -10.07 0.56 -1.09
C PRO A 186 -9.50 1.08 -2.41
N GLU A 187 -9.44 2.39 -2.58
CA GLU A 187 -8.74 3.06 -3.68
C GLU A 187 -7.27 3.26 -3.33
N LEU A 188 -7.01 3.60 -2.08
CA LEU A 188 -5.70 3.78 -1.52
C LEU A 188 -5.60 3.05 -0.18
N SER A 189 -4.44 2.50 0.12
CA SER A 189 -4.12 1.93 1.43
C SER A 189 -2.62 1.95 1.67
N PHE A 190 -2.22 1.89 2.93
CA PHE A 190 -0.83 1.61 3.30
C PHE A 190 -0.76 0.75 4.56
N LEU A 191 0.35 0.04 4.70
CA LEU A 191 0.73 -0.71 5.89
C LEU A 191 2.06 -0.17 6.40
N TYR A 192 2.11 0.26 7.66
CA TYR A 192 3.30 0.78 8.33
C TYR A 192 3.47 0.16 9.72
N PRO A 193 4.69 -0.20 10.12
CA PRO A 193 5.91 -0.34 9.31
C PRO A 193 5.78 -1.40 8.22
N ALA A 194 6.68 -1.40 7.22
CA ALA A 194 6.73 -2.50 6.29
C ALA A 194 7.22 -3.78 6.99
N PHE A 195 6.70 -4.94 6.55
CA PHE A 195 7.14 -6.24 7.07
C PHE A 195 8.22 -6.82 6.15
N HIS A 196 9.48 -6.67 6.56
CA HIS A 196 10.63 -7.10 5.76
C HIS A 196 11.43 -8.15 6.51
N GLU A 197 11.81 -9.22 5.83
CA GLU A 197 12.58 -10.34 6.42
C GLU A 197 12.01 -10.83 7.78
N ARG A 198 10.69 -10.83 7.89
CA ARG A 198 9.91 -11.21 9.09
C ARG A 198 10.14 -10.31 10.31
N ALA A 199 10.50 -9.07 10.09
CA ALA A 199 10.68 -8.05 11.10
C ALA A 199 10.00 -6.72 10.69
N SER A 200 9.86 -5.81 11.66
CA SER A 200 9.38 -4.46 11.42
C SER A 200 10.47 -3.64 10.75
N ASP A 201 10.17 -3.05 9.60
CA ASP A 201 11.01 -2.07 8.93
C ASP A 201 10.36 -0.69 9.04
N ILE A 202 10.78 0.08 10.04
CA ILE A 202 10.23 1.41 10.34
C ILE A 202 10.63 2.47 9.32
N HIS A 203 11.64 2.19 8.49
CA HIS A 203 12.16 3.09 7.45
C HIS A 203 11.33 3.00 6.16
N SER A 204 10.41 2.06 6.09
CA SER A 204 9.59 1.88 4.90
C SER A 204 8.13 1.53 5.22
N LEU A 205 7.28 1.74 4.23
CA LEU A 205 5.86 1.35 4.25
C LEU A 205 5.47 0.64 2.96
N LEU A 206 4.46 -0.22 3.03
CA LEU A 206 3.81 -0.76 1.85
C LEU A 206 2.65 0.15 1.48
N TYR A 207 2.72 0.75 0.29
CA TYR A 207 1.69 1.64 -0.26
C TYR A 207 0.95 0.97 -1.41
N ARG A 208 -0.36 1.14 -1.45
CA ARG A 208 -1.19 0.64 -2.53
C ARG A 208 -2.08 1.74 -3.06
N THR A 209 -2.12 1.89 -4.38
CA THR A 209 -3.08 2.73 -5.09
C THR A 209 -3.69 1.97 -6.26
N LYS A 210 -5.00 2.07 -6.44
CA LYS A 210 -5.71 1.39 -7.54
C LYS A 210 -5.56 2.14 -8.86
N LYS A 211 -5.41 3.45 -8.81
CA LYS A 211 -5.27 4.33 -9.97
C LYS A 211 -4.11 5.28 -9.76
N ARG A 212 -3.34 5.50 -10.82
CA ARG A 212 -2.35 6.56 -10.88
C ARG A 212 -3.06 7.84 -11.33
N GLU A 213 -3.51 8.61 -10.37
CA GLU A 213 -4.04 9.95 -10.59
C GLU A 213 -3.10 10.93 -9.91
N ARG A 214 -2.84 12.08 -10.53
CA ARG A 214 -1.90 13.11 -9.99
C ARG A 214 -2.23 13.50 -8.55
N GLU A 215 -3.50 13.42 -8.16
CA GLU A 215 -3.98 13.77 -6.82
C GLU A 215 -3.57 12.71 -5.79
N LEU A 216 -3.61 11.42 -6.16
CA LEU A 216 -3.15 10.32 -5.31
C LEU A 216 -1.62 10.31 -5.17
N ASP A 217 -0.90 10.69 -6.22
CA ASP A 217 0.56 10.80 -6.18
C ASP A 217 0.98 11.96 -5.26
N LYS A 218 0.27 13.09 -5.28
CA LYS A 218 0.48 14.20 -4.34
C LYS A 218 0.18 13.81 -2.89
N LEU A 219 -0.79 12.93 -2.67
CA LEU A 219 -1.12 12.49 -1.32
C LEU A 219 0.05 11.73 -0.67
N SER A 220 0.79 10.91 -1.42
CA SER A 220 1.99 10.24 -0.90
C SER A 220 3.08 11.24 -0.53
N GLU A 221 3.28 12.29 -1.32
CA GLU A 221 4.22 13.38 -0.99
C GLU A 221 3.79 14.14 0.27
N THR A 222 2.49 14.45 0.39
CA THR A 222 1.97 15.20 1.54
C THR A 222 2.01 14.39 2.83
N LEU A 223 1.58 13.11 2.79
CA LEU A 223 1.49 12.26 3.98
C LEU A 223 2.83 11.69 4.42
N PHE A 224 3.73 11.42 3.47
CA PHE A 224 4.96 10.67 3.75
C PHE A 224 6.25 11.38 3.32
N GLY A 225 6.15 12.52 2.60
CA GLY A 225 7.32 13.15 1.99
C GLY A 225 7.92 12.34 0.84
N ILE A 226 7.16 11.38 0.27
CA ILE A 226 7.66 10.42 -0.72
C ILE A 226 6.92 10.58 -2.03
N SER A 227 7.66 10.86 -3.11
CA SER A 227 7.12 10.82 -4.47
C SER A 227 7.01 9.39 -4.96
N LEU A 228 5.87 9.01 -5.53
CA LEU A 228 5.70 7.69 -6.13
C LEU A 228 6.62 7.54 -7.34
N PRO A 229 7.20 6.34 -7.56
CA PRO A 229 7.98 6.06 -8.76
C PRO A 229 7.10 6.24 -10.00
N PHE A 230 7.68 6.66 -11.11
CA PHE A 230 6.95 6.89 -12.37
C PHE A 230 6.14 5.67 -12.80
N GLY A 231 4.97 5.87 -13.40
CA GLY A 231 4.14 4.80 -13.93
C GLY A 231 4.81 4.09 -15.12
N GLU A 232 4.42 2.84 -15.42
CA GLU A 232 5.01 2.05 -16.51
C GLU A 232 5.10 2.81 -17.86
N LYS A 233 4.09 3.62 -18.19
CA LYS A 233 4.08 4.43 -19.43
C LYS A 233 5.13 5.54 -19.39
N GLU A 234 5.21 6.24 -18.27
CA GLU A 234 6.18 7.32 -18.06
C GLU A 234 7.60 6.77 -17.98
N GLN A 235 7.79 5.64 -17.27
CA GLN A 235 9.07 4.93 -17.24
C GLN A 235 9.52 4.52 -18.64
N LYS A 236 8.61 3.96 -19.47
CA LYS A 236 8.91 3.63 -20.87
C LYS A 236 9.26 4.86 -21.70
N GLN A 237 8.53 5.96 -21.53
CA GLN A 237 8.80 7.21 -22.24
C GLN A 237 10.14 7.80 -21.84
N GLN A 238 10.44 7.85 -20.54
CA GLN A 238 11.73 8.33 -20.04
C GLN A 238 12.88 7.43 -20.48
N PHE A 239 12.71 6.11 -20.38
CA PHE A 239 13.69 5.15 -20.88
C PHE A 239 13.92 5.32 -22.39
N SER A 240 12.85 5.42 -23.18
CA SER A 240 12.97 5.66 -24.63
C SER A 240 13.65 6.98 -24.94
N ALA A 241 13.34 8.05 -24.21
CA ALA A 241 13.98 9.35 -24.38
C ALA A 241 15.48 9.30 -24.01
N LEU A 242 15.81 8.59 -22.94
CA LEU A 242 17.19 8.43 -22.46
C LEU A 242 18.02 7.59 -23.45
N VAL A 243 17.45 6.50 -23.96
CA VAL A 243 18.06 5.67 -25.00
C VAL A 243 18.25 6.49 -26.29
N GLN A 244 17.24 7.25 -26.71
CA GLN A 244 17.36 8.13 -27.88
C GLN A 244 18.42 9.24 -27.69
N ASP A 245 18.54 9.80 -26.49
CA ASP A 245 19.51 10.85 -26.21
C ASP A 245 20.96 10.35 -26.23
N VAL A 246 21.17 9.14 -25.69
CA VAL A 246 22.49 8.49 -25.70
C VAL A 246 22.84 7.93 -27.07
N LEU A 247 21.87 7.33 -27.79
CA LEU A 247 22.07 6.74 -29.11
C LEU A 247 22.05 7.74 -30.28
N LYS A 248 21.80 9.04 -30.04
CA LYS A 248 21.71 10.08 -31.08
C LYS A 248 22.90 10.13 -32.02
N LYS A 249 24.07 9.64 -31.63
CA LYS A 249 25.31 9.64 -32.39
C LYS A 249 25.70 8.29 -33.02
N ASP A 250 25.30 7.16 -32.37
CA ASP A 250 25.77 5.80 -32.76
C ASP A 250 24.67 4.75 -32.66
N CYS A 251 23.51 5.01 -33.28
CA CYS A 251 22.40 4.05 -33.28
C CYS A 251 22.67 2.94 -34.33
N THR A 252 23.58 2.01 -34.01
CA THR A 252 23.76 0.80 -34.80
C THR A 252 22.80 -0.29 -34.36
N PHE A 253 22.43 -1.18 -35.29
CA PHE A 253 21.58 -2.32 -34.98
C PHE A 253 22.21 -3.25 -33.89
N GLU A 254 23.53 -3.33 -33.91
CA GLU A 254 24.32 -4.12 -32.97
C GLU A 254 24.19 -3.57 -31.51
N ASN A 255 24.28 -2.25 -31.36
CA ASN A 255 24.14 -1.62 -30.04
C ASN A 255 22.74 -1.78 -29.43
N ILE A 256 21.70 -1.71 -30.29
CA ILE A 256 20.31 -1.96 -29.84
C ILE A 256 20.13 -3.41 -29.41
N ARG A 257 20.73 -4.35 -30.14
CA ARG A 257 20.64 -5.77 -29.82
C ARG A 257 21.39 -6.10 -28.52
N ALA A 258 22.61 -5.59 -28.33
CA ALA A 258 23.37 -5.76 -27.10
C ALA A 258 22.63 -5.18 -25.89
N LEU A 259 22.00 -3.99 -26.03
CA LEU A 259 21.17 -3.40 -24.98
C LEU A 259 19.96 -4.29 -24.63
N GLN A 260 19.31 -4.90 -25.62
CA GLN A 260 18.19 -5.81 -25.40
C GLN A 260 18.64 -7.08 -24.66
N GLU A 261 19.78 -7.65 -25.03
CA GLU A 261 20.38 -8.82 -24.38
C GLU A 261 20.72 -8.51 -22.91
N ASN A 262 21.41 -7.39 -22.61
CA ASN A 262 21.75 -6.95 -21.27
C ASN A 262 20.50 -6.68 -20.40
N LEU A 263 19.45 -6.08 -20.97
CA LEU A 263 18.18 -5.86 -20.27
C LEU A 263 17.45 -7.18 -19.99
N GLN A 264 17.57 -8.17 -20.85
CA GLN A 264 16.96 -9.48 -20.66
C GLN A 264 17.67 -10.26 -19.55
N GLU A 265 18.99 -10.21 -19.50
CA GLU A 265 19.79 -10.80 -18.41
C GLU A 265 19.46 -10.19 -17.06
N LEU A 266 19.38 -8.86 -16.95
CA LEU A 266 18.94 -8.19 -15.74
C LEU A 266 17.54 -8.60 -15.30
N LYS A 267 16.62 -8.76 -16.26
CA LYS A 267 15.26 -9.19 -15.98
C LYS A 267 15.18 -10.63 -15.48
N GLU A 268 16.08 -11.50 -15.96
CA GLU A 268 16.17 -12.87 -15.50
C GLU A 268 16.77 -12.94 -14.10
N GLN A 269 17.84 -12.20 -13.81
CA GLN A 269 18.41 -12.05 -12.47
C GLN A 269 17.41 -11.49 -11.46
N GLY A 270 16.63 -10.47 -11.82
CA GLY A 270 15.59 -9.92 -10.95
C GLY A 270 14.44 -10.87 -10.69
N LYS A 271 14.17 -11.82 -11.59
CA LYS A 271 13.18 -12.88 -11.35
C LYS A 271 13.69 -13.95 -10.38
N GLU A 272 14.97 -14.29 -10.44
CA GLU A 272 15.59 -15.26 -9.52
C GLU A 272 15.69 -14.69 -8.11
N GLU A 273 15.97 -13.39 -7.96
CA GLU A 273 16.05 -12.72 -6.66
C GLU A 273 14.69 -12.31 -6.08
N GLU A 274 13.59 -12.41 -6.84
CA GLU A 274 12.23 -11.92 -6.48
C GLU A 274 12.19 -10.43 -6.04
N LYS A 275 13.19 -9.63 -6.43
CA LYS A 275 13.30 -8.20 -6.10
C LYS A 275 12.86 -7.32 -7.26
N GLU A 276 12.26 -6.17 -6.93
CA GLU A 276 12.04 -5.09 -7.89
C GLU A 276 13.40 -4.50 -8.31
N GLN A 277 13.73 -4.57 -9.61
CA GLN A 277 14.92 -3.92 -10.13
C GLN A 277 14.59 -2.48 -10.52
N ILE A 278 15.16 -1.53 -9.78
CA ILE A 278 15.07 -0.12 -10.10
C ILE A 278 16.22 0.23 -11.05
N LEU A 279 15.91 0.54 -12.30
CA LEU A 279 16.88 1.03 -13.26
C LEU A 279 17.17 2.52 -12.99
N SER A 280 18.24 2.81 -12.25
CA SER A 280 18.71 4.18 -12.07
C SER A 280 19.30 4.73 -13.39
N LYS A 281 19.38 6.08 -13.51
CA LYS A 281 20.05 6.70 -14.66
C LYS A 281 21.51 6.21 -14.83
N SER A 282 22.22 6.00 -13.74
CA SER A 282 23.59 5.46 -13.76
C SER A 282 23.64 4.03 -14.25
N THR A 283 22.69 3.18 -13.84
CA THR A 283 22.60 1.79 -14.32
C THR A 283 22.29 1.73 -15.80
N VAL A 284 21.35 2.56 -16.28
CA VAL A 284 21.00 2.63 -17.72
C VAL A 284 22.20 3.14 -18.53
N LYS A 285 22.92 4.15 -18.03
CA LYS A 285 24.10 4.68 -18.68
C LYS A 285 25.20 3.61 -18.79
N LYS A 286 25.46 2.87 -17.72
CA LYS A 286 26.42 1.76 -17.70
C LYS A 286 26.04 0.65 -18.68
N LEU A 287 24.77 0.27 -18.74
CA LEU A 287 24.27 -0.72 -19.70
C LEU A 287 24.44 -0.27 -21.17
N LEU A 288 24.32 1.03 -21.44
CA LEU A 288 24.55 1.60 -22.76
C LEU A 288 26.07 1.65 -23.11
N GLU A 289 26.90 1.99 -22.14
CA GLU A 289 28.37 1.93 -22.26
C GLU A 289 28.83 0.49 -22.50
N ASP A 290 28.32 -0.50 -21.75
CA ASP A 290 28.61 -1.92 -21.92
C ASP A 290 28.09 -2.48 -23.27
N ALA A 291 27.07 -1.85 -23.85
CA ALA A 291 26.56 -2.14 -25.19
C ALA A 291 27.34 -1.42 -26.34
N GLY A 292 28.44 -0.74 -26.01
CA GLY A 292 29.29 -0.05 -26.98
C GLY A 292 28.80 1.34 -27.39
N ALA A 293 27.87 1.92 -26.66
CA ALA A 293 27.42 3.30 -26.91
C ALA A 293 28.24 4.26 -26.03
N GLY A 294 29.25 4.93 -26.59
CA GLY A 294 30.01 5.96 -25.87
C GLY A 294 31.53 5.83 -25.87
N GLU A 295 32.11 4.98 -26.68
CA GLU A 295 33.54 5.00 -26.96
C GLU A 295 33.84 5.96 -28.15
N GLU A 296 33.92 7.27 -27.81
CA GLU A 296 34.81 8.23 -28.52
C GLU A 296 35.16 9.38 -27.56
#